data_61661ac4149d63ac6905d3bc09803bc8
#
_entry.id   61661ac4149d63ac6905d3bc09803bc8
#
_cell.length_a   1.000
_cell.length_b   1.000
_cell.length_c   1.000
_cell.angle_alpha   90.00
_cell.angle_beta   90.00
_cell.angle_gamma   90.00
#
_symmetry.space_group_name_H-M   'P 1'
#
loop_
_entity.id
_entity.type
_entity.pdbx_description
1 polymer ?
#
loop_
_entity_poly.entity_id
_entity_poly.type
_entity_poly.pdbx_seq_one_letter_code
_entity_poly.pdbx_strand_id
1 'polypeptide(L)'
;MKKLSALAVFVCSLFLCAAPSGNRIYTESYPGWKIVSIQDLPMSVSGKLFQSINPRERFRLAPFYRASQNVFLIQDTRNGMNALIDVGFGKEESTLLKQLAALGIKPDDISVVFITHIHPDHVGGLSTPEGKAVFPKARICIARKEYDEWRKDWSRSSLAKELKPVRKNLELVDYDKEVKPFGITPLYYPGHTPGHTVFRMQLALPDNKSKTIWFVGDIVHGVELQISRPQYCAKFDRDPATAVRSRRELLDKAAHWYGAHIPFPGIITIIREETPSGRTKYSFQSEPAKKPEVKE
;
A
#
# COMPACT_ATOMS: atom_id res chain seq x y z
N MET A 1 16.95 30.89 -12.03
CA MET A 1 15.84 30.62 -11.08
C MET A 1 15.87 29.14 -10.75
N LYS A 2 16.34 28.79 -9.55
CA LYS A 2 16.52 27.40 -9.11
C LYS A 2 15.15 26.82 -8.73
N LYS A 3 14.67 25.81 -9.43
CA LYS A 3 13.50 25.02 -9.03
C LYS A 3 13.89 24.25 -7.77
N LEU A 4 13.39 24.67 -6.61
CA LEU A 4 13.47 23.89 -5.38
C LEU A 4 12.73 22.57 -5.62
N SER A 5 13.42 21.47 -5.39
CA SER A 5 12.90 20.11 -5.54
C SER A 5 11.77 19.88 -4.54
N ALA A 6 10.62 19.41 -5.03
CA ALA A 6 9.41 19.09 -4.26
C ALA A 6 9.58 17.99 -3.20
N LEU A 7 10.77 17.44 -3.03
CA LEU A 7 11.05 16.30 -2.14
C LEU A 7 11.16 16.69 -0.65
N ALA A 8 11.38 17.98 -0.33
CA ALA A 8 11.53 18.44 1.06
C ALA A 8 10.20 18.67 1.80
N VAL A 9 9.05 18.58 1.10
CA VAL A 9 7.72 18.92 1.67
C VAL A 9 7.00 17.69 2.25
N PHE A 10 7.53 16.47 2.03
CA PHE A 10 6.82 15.22 2.36
C PHE A 10 6.68 14.92 3.86
N VAL A 11 7.49 15.53 4.72
CA VAL A 11 7.55 15.14 6.15
C VAL A 11 6.57 15.94 7.03
N CYS A 12 6.00 17.04 6.57
CA CYS A 12 5.32 18.00 7.47
C CYS A 12 3.78 17.93 7.49
N SER A 13 3.14 17.06 6.73
CA SER A 13 1.67 17.06 6.58
C SER A 13 0.96 15.75 6.98
N LEU A 14 1.72 14.74 7.40
CA LEU A 14 1.18 13.52 7.98
C LEU A 14 1.20 13.70 9.51
N PHE A 15 0.05 13.91 10.11
CA PHE A 15 -0.07 13.97 11.57
C PHE A 15 -0.08 12.54 12.10
N LEU A 16 0.95 12.19 12.90
CA LEU A 16 0.89 11.03 13.78
C LEU A 16 -0.22 11.27 14.80
N CYS A 17 -1.31 10.54 14.68
CA CYS A 17 -2.32 10.49 15.71
C CYS A 17 -1.84 9.49 16.77
N ALA A 18 -1.71 9.92 18.02
CA ALA A 18 -1.47 8.98 19.12
C ALA A 18 -2.64 7.99 19.14
N ALA A 19 -2.38 6.74 18.68
CA ALA A 19 -3.40 5.71 18.71
C ALA A 19 -3.56 5.19 20.15
N PRO A 20 -4.79 4.91 20.59
CA PRO A 20 -5.00 4.08 21.76
C PRO A 20 -4.31 2.72 21.55
N SER A 21 -3.92 2.07 22.64
CA SER A 21 -3.30 0.75 22.70
C SER A 21 -4.26 -0.34 22.18
N GLY A 22 -4.60 -0.28 20.88
CA GLY A 22 -5.47 -1.21 20.18
C GLY A 22 -4.69 -2.29 19.44
N ASN A 23 -5.35 -3.39 19.13
CA ASN A 23 -4.80 -4.44 18.29
C ASN A 23 -4.42 -3.85 16.91
N ARG A 24 -3.15 -3.97 16.52
CA ARG A 24 -2.60 -3.50 15.24
C ARG A 24 -2.48 -4.61 14.21
N ILE A 25 -3.10 -5.74 14.46
CA ILE A 25 -3.10 -6.93 13.60
C ILE A 25 -4.54 -7.32 13.32
N TYR A 26 -4.85 -7.54 12.04
CA TYR A 26 -6.10 -8.13 11.58
C TYR A 26 -5.79 -9.27 10.62
N THR A 27 -6.44 -10.42 10.77
CA THR A 27 -6.13 -11.63 9.99
C THR A 27 -7.38 -12.14 9.29
N GLU A 28 -7.23 -12.41 8.00
CA GLU A 28 -8.15 -13.20 7.21
C GLU A 28 -7.50 -14.53 6.84
N SER A 29 -8.29 -15.62 6.96
CA SER A 29 -7.82 -16.97 6.67
C SER A 29 -8.57 -17.54 5.46
N TYR A 30 -7.82 -18.15 4.56
CA TYR A 30 -8.31 -18.79 3.33
C TYR A 30 -7.67 -20.18 3.21
N PRO A 31 -8.21 -21.10 2.40
CA PRO A 31 -7.57 -22.40 2.18
C PRO A 31 -6.13 -22.26 1.72
N GLY A 32 -5.19 -22.69 2.55
CA GLY A 32 -3.75 -22.61 2.29
C GLY A 32 -3.10 -21.23 2.49
N TRP A 33 -3.86 -20.20 2.92
CA TRP A 33 -3.35 -18.84 3.04
C TRP A 33 -3.86 -18.11 4.28
N LYS A 34 -3.01 -17.27 4.86
CA LYS A 34 -3.43 -16.21 5.77
C LYS A 34 -2.94 -14.87 5.24
N ILE A 35 -3.82 -13.89 5.22
CA ILE A 35 -3.48 -12.50 4.90
C ILE A 35 -3.62 -11.70 6.18
N VAL A 36 -2.52 -11.12 6.62
CA VAL A 36 -2.46 -10.37 7.87
C VAL A 36 -2.20 -8.91 7.56
N SER A 37 -3.15 -8.05 7.90
CA SER A 37 -2.95 -6.61 7.89
C SER A 37 -2.25 -6.19 9.18
N ILE A 38 -1.17 -5.44 9.04
CA ILE A 38 -0.36 -4.88 10.13
C ILE A 38 -0.41 -3.37 10.02
N GLN A 39 -0.91 -2.69 11.06
CA GLN A 39 -0.82 -1.24 11.13
C GLN A 39 0.58 -0.83 11.58
N ASP A 40 1.42 -0.39 10.63
CA ASP A 40 2.75 0.13 10.96
C ASP A 40 2.64 1.45 11.73
N LEU A 41 1.83 2.40 11.20
CA LEU A 41 1.55 3.67 11.87
C LEU A 41 0.08 4.08 11.70
N PRO A 42 -0.59 4.61 12.75
CA PRO A 42 -1.84 5.33 12.60
C PRO A 42 -1.58 6.71 12.00
N MET A 43 -2.41 7.11 11.03
CA MET A 43 -2.20 8.34 10.28
C MET A 43 -3.51 9.08 10.02
N SER A 44 -3.39 10.35 9.70
CA SER A 44 -4.43 11.14 9.06
C SER A 44 -3.83 11.99 7.94
N VAL A 45 -4.62 12.27 6.91
CA VAL A 45 -4.19 13.05 5.76
C VAL A 45 -4.95 14.37 5.75
N SER A 46 -4.22 15.49 5.71
CA SER A 46 -4.84 16.82 5.65
C SER A 46 -5.65 16.98 4.35
N GLY A 47 -6.88 17.47 4.46
CA GLY A 47 -7.71 17.79 3.29
C GLY A 47 -7.06 18.78 2.33
N LYS A 48 -6.15 19.63 2.83
CA LYS A 48 -5.38 20.58 2.01
C LYS A 48 -4.43 19.91 1.01
N LEU A 49 -4.14 18.62 1.19
CA LEU A 49 -3.31 17.83 0.27
C LEU A 49 -4.07 17.34 -0.95
N PHE A 50 -5.40 17.46 -0.96
CA PHE A 50 -6.21 17.02 -2.10
C PHE A 50 -6.59 18.17 -3.00
N GLN A 51 -6.65 17.88 -4.29
CA GLN A 51 -7.13 18.79 -5.33
C GLN A 51 -7.88 18.02 -6.41
N SER A 52 -8.93 18.63 -6.99
CA SER A 52 -9.59 18.06 -8.15
C SER A 52 -8.78 18.36 -9.42
N ILE A 53 -8.69 17.38 -10.33
CA ILE A 53 -8.18 17.64 -11.68
C ILE A 53 -9.14 18.50 -12.51
N ASN A 54 -10.41 18.66 -12.06
CA ASN A 54 -11.37 19.60 -12.64
C ASN A 54 -11.31 20.94 -11.88
N PRO A 55 -10.74 22.01 -12.44
CA PRO A 55 -10.56 23.29 -11.75
C PRO A 55 -11.88 24.02 -11.47
N ARG A 56 -12.97 23.63 -12.12
CA ARG A 56 -14.32 24.19 -11.88
C ARG A 56 -15.05 23.52 -10.74
N GLU A 57 -14.56 22.38 -10.26
CA GLU A 57 -15.22 21.69 -9.17
C GLU A 57 -15.04 22.45 -7.85
N ARG A 58 -16.15 22.66 -7.16
CA ARG A 58 -16.19 23.27 -5.83
C ARG A 58 -16.79 22.28 -4.87
N PHE A 59 -15.94 21.63 -4.10
CA PHE A 59 -16.33 20.71 -3.05
C PHE A 59 -15.59 21.10 -1.76
N ARG A 60 -16.35 21.20 -0.66
CA ARG A 60 -15.73 21.47 0.64
C ARG A 60 -15.06 20.23 1.16
N LEU A 61 -13.73 20.24 1.17
CA LEU A 61 -12.92 19.17 1.73
C LEU A 61 -13.03 19.15 3.25
N ALA A 62 -13.02 17.97 3.84
CA ALA A 62 -12.83 17.82 5.28
C ALA A 62 -11.44 18.34 5.68
N PRO A 63 -11.27 18.86 6.91
CA PRO A 63 -9.95 19.27 7.40
C PRO A 63 -8.93 18.12 7.34
N PHE A 64 -9.38 16.92 7.71
CA PHE A 64 -8.59 15.69 7.70
C PHE A 64 -9.43 14.50 7.24
N TYR A 65 -8.76 13.53 6.64
CA TYR A 65 -9.27 12.20 6.33
C TYR A 65 -8.51 11.17 7.16
N ARG A 66 -9.21 10.18 7.70
CA ARG A 66 -8.56 9.07 8.41
C ARG A 66 -7.74 8.25 7.43
N ALA A 67 -6.57 7.83 7.86
CA ALA A 67 -5.66 6.99 7.10
C ALA A 67 -4.90 6.04 8.04
N SER A 68 -4.07 5.21 7.47
CA SER A 68 -3.15 4.33 8.17
C SER A 68 -1.89 4.18 7.33
N GLN A 69 -0.81 3.68 7.89
CA GLN A 69 0.23 3.00 7.14
C GLN A 69 0.08 1.52 7.42
N ASN A 70 -0.45 0.78 6.45
CA ASN A 70 -0.64 -0.65 6.55
C ASN A 70 0.41 -1.39 5.72
N VAL A 71 0.89 -2.49 6.27
CA VAL A 71 1.71 -3.50 5.61
C VAL A 71 0.92 -4.81 5.61
N PHE A 72 1.00 -5.58 4.52
CA PHE A 72 0.29 -6.84 4.46
C PHE A 72 1.27 -8.02 4.44
N LEU A 73 1.12 -8.91 5.43
CA LEU A 73 1.84 -10.17 5.49
C LEU A 73 0.99 -11.26 4.83
N ILE A 74 1.58 -11.98 3.90
CA ILE A 74 0.99 -13.12 3.20
C ILE A 74 1.71 -14.38 3.66
N GLN A 75 0.97 -15.31 4.25
CA GLN A 75 1.50 -16.58 4.73
C GLN A 75 0.94 -17.73 3.88
N ASP A 76 1.83 -18.47 3.22
CA ASP A 76 1.48 -19.78 2.65
C ASP A 76 1.52 -20.82 3.77
N THR A 77 0.35 -21.21 4.27
CA THR A 77 0.26 -22.14 5.40
C THR A 77 0.58 -23.59 5.03
N ARG A 78 0.73 -23.90 3.73
CA ARG A 78 1.10 -25.24 3.23
C ARG A 78 2.62 -25.44 3.29
N ASN A 79 3.37 -24.38 3.02
CA ASN A 79 4.84 -24.42 2.89
C ASN A 79 5.56 -23.64 4.00
N GLY A 80 4.82 -22.93 4.87
CA GLY A 80 5.37 -22.10 5.92
C GLY A 80 6.12 -20.85 5.42
N MET A 81 5.92 -20.43 4.14
CA MET A 81 6.58 -19.28 3.56
C MET A 81 5.82 -17.99 3.84
N ASN A 82 6.56 -16.90 4.03
CA ASN A 82 6.02 -15.58 4.32
C ASN A 82 6.48 -14.57 3.28
N ALA A 83 5.55 -13.69 2.85
CA ALA A 83 5.86 -12.52 2.03
C ALA A 83 5.24 -11.26 2.63
N LEU A 84 5.82 -10.10 2.32
CA LEU A 84 5.27 -8.79 2.68
C LEU A 84 4.90 -8.02 1.41
N ILE A 85 3.84 -7.23 1.49
CA ILE A 85 3.54 -6.13 0.57
C ILE A 85 3.91 -4.84 1.29
N ASP A 86 4.95 -4.16 0.80
CA ASP A 86 5.63 -3.03 1.41
C ASP A 86 6.23 -3.34 2.79
N VAL A 87 6.95 -2.39 3.39
CA VAL A 87 7.64 -2.59 4.68
C VAL A 87 7.55 -1.36 5.61
N GLY A 88 6.66 -0.43 5.33
CA GLY A 88 6.44 0.74 6.17
C GLY A 88 7.59 1.75 6.16
N PHE A 89 7.57 2.65 7.13
CA PHE A 89 8.55 3.74 7.27
C PHE A 89 9.89 3.30 7.82
N GLY A 90 9.97 2.22 8.60
CA GLY A 90 11.19 1.81 9.29
C GLY A 90 11.74 2.84 10.28
N LYS A 91 10.87 3.69 10.84
CA LYS A 91 11.21 4.69 11.86
C LYS A 91 11.05 4.10 13.26
N GLU A 92 11.44 4.87 14.27
CA GLU A 92 11.32 4.47 15.69
C GLU A 92 9.86 4.15 16.07
N GLU A 93 8.90 4.91 15.54
CA GLU A 93 7.47 4.73 15.83
C GLU A 93 6.83 3.58 15.04
N SER A 94 7.52 3.05 14.02
CA SER A 94 7.05 1.94 13.19
C SER A 94 6.88 0.67 14.02
N THR A 95 5.79 -0.03 13.77
CA THR A 95 5.46 -1.22 14.57
C THR A 95 5.64 -2.54 13.84
N LEU A 96 5.95 -2.51 12.53
CA LEU A 96 6.03 -3.73 11.71
C LEU A 96 6.83 -4.86 12.36
N LEU A 97 8.09 -4.59 12.77
CA LEU A 97 8.95 -5.63 13.35
C LEU A 97 8.40 -6.14 14.69
N LYS A 98 7.82 -5.28 15.52
CA LYS A 98 7.16 -5.67 16.76
C LYS A 98 5.96 -6.57 16.50
N GLN A 99 5.16 -6.26 15.49
CA GLN A 99 3.98 -7.06 15.15
C GLN A 99 4.37 -8.41 14.51
N LEU A 100 5.39 -8.45 13.66
CA LEU A 100 5.94 -9.70 13.14
C LEU A 100 6.43 -10.60 14.29
N ALA A 101 7.17 -10.03 15.25
CA ALA A 101 7.63 -10.78 16.43
C ALA A 101 6.46 -11.32 17.29
N ALA A 102 5.37 -10.54 17.45
CA ALA A 102 4.16 -10.98 18.14
C ALA A 102 3.45 -12.14 17.41
N LEU A 103 3.62 -12.25 16.09
CA LEU A 103 3.15 -13.37 15.28
C LEU A 103 4.15 -14.54 15.25
N GLY A 104 5.28 -14.46 15.98
CA GLY A 104 6.34 -15.47 15.98
C GLY A 104 7.21 -15.49 14.72
N ILE A 105 7.17 -14.41 13.92
CA ILE A 105 7.87 -14.31 12.64
C ILE A 105 9.11 -13.42 12.83
N LYS A 106 10.27 -13.95 12.45
CA LYS A 106 11.54 -13.20 12.40
C LYS A 106 11.72 -12.56 11.02
N PRO A 107 12.50 -11.49 10.91
CA PRO A 107 12.86 -10.92 9.59
C PRO A 107 13.45 -11.94 8.62
N ASP A 108 14.22 -12.91 9.13
CA ASP A 108 14.83 -14.00 8.35
C ASP A 108 13.79 -15.01 7.80
N ASP A 109 12.57 -15.01 8.33
CA ASP A 109 11.48 -15.90 7.87
C ASP A 109 10.71 -15.29 6.69
N ILE A 110 11.01 -14.05 6.30
CA ILE A 110 10.43 -13.41 5.12
C ILE A 110 11.19 -13.84 3.88
N SER A 111 10.48 -14.50 2.96
CA SER A 111 11.03 -15.02 1.71
C SER A 111 10.99 -14.01 0.57
N VAL A 112 9.95 -13.17 0.53
CA VAL A 112 9.73 -12.18 -0.53
C VAL A 112 9.16 -10.89 0.08
N VAL A 113 9.64 -9.76 -0.41
CA VAL A 113 9.02 -8.44 -0.20
C VAL A 113 8.61 -7.89 -1.56
N PHE A 114 7.34 -7.61 -1.73
CA PHE A 114 6.78 -6.95 -2.91
C PHE A 114 6.64 -5.46 -2.62
N ILE A 115 7.28 -4.61 -3.42
CA ILE A 115 7.24 -3.16 -3.26
C ILE A 115 6.29 -2.56 -4.30
N THR A 116 5.24 -1.88 -3.82
CA THR A 116 4.26 -1.22 -4.69
C THR A 116 4.89 -0.05 -5.43
N HIS A 117 5.70 0.75 -4.74
CA HIS A 117 6.46 1.86 -5.29
C HIS A 117 7.55 2.33 -4.31
N ILE A 118 8.47 3.16 -4.79
CA ILE A 118 9.66 3.56 -4.01
C ILE A 118 9.41 4.93 -3.33
N HIS A 119 8.46 4.99 -2.37
CA HIS A 119 8.35 6.09 -1.41
C HIS A 119 8.82 5.66 -0.01
N PRO A 120 9.20 6.63 0.87
CA PRO A 120 9.80 6.33 2.17
C PRO A 120 8.96 5.43 3.08
N ASP A 121 7.66 5.56 3.02
CA ASP A 121 6.70 4.80 3.82
C ASP A 121 6.39 3.40 3.27
N HIS A 122 6.98 3.05 2.13
CA HIS A 122 6.86 1.71 1.52
C HIS A 122 8.18 0.95 1.54
N VAL A 123 9.32 1.66 1.46
CA VAL A 123 10.66 1.04 1.43
C VAL A 123 11.50 1.33 2.67
N GLY A 124 11.06 2.22 3.56
CA GLY A 124 11.86 2.68 4.71
C GLY A 124 12.28 1.55 5.64
N GLY A 125 11.42 0.53 5.82
CA GLY A 125 11.72 -0.65 6.62
C GLY A 125 12.67 -1.67 5.96
N LEU A 126 13.21 -1.42 4.77
CA LEU A 126 14.19 -2.32 4.13
C LEU A 126 15.58 -2.27 4.78
N SER A 127 15.94 -1.13 5.38
CA SER A 127 17.26 -0.96 6.00
C SER A 127 17.17 -0.43 7.42
N THR A 128 18.14 -0.83 8.26
CA THR A 128 18.32 -0.22 9.59
C THR A 128 18.98 1.15 9.46
N PRO A 129 18.94 2.00 10.51
CA PRO A 129 19.67 3.28 10.54
C PRO A 129 21.17 3.13 10.25
N GLU A 130 21.79 1.97 10.62
CA GLU A 130 23.20 1.66 10.40
C GLU A 130 23.46 1.13 8.96
N GLY A 131 22.42 1.06 8.11
CA GLY A 131 22.54 0.65 6.72
C GLY A 131 22.68 -0.87 6.53
N LYS A 132 22.07 -1.68 7.40
CA LYS A 132 21.98 -3.14 7.24
C LYS A 132 20.60 -3.52 6.68
N ALA A 133 20.53 -4.60 5.90
CA ALA A 133 19.26 -5.14 5.44
C ALA A 133 18.44 -5.68 6.62
N VAL A 134 17.17 -5.26 6.71
CA VAL A 134 16.22 -5.77 7.74
C VAL A 134 15.76 -7.19 7.38
N PHE A 135 15.51 -7.46 6.10
CA PHE A 135 15.06 -8.76 5.59
C PHE A 135 16.15 -9.39 4.72
N PRO A 136 17.27 -9.90 5.32
CA PRO A 136 18.48 -10.25 4.57
C PRO A 136 18.31 -11.47 3.65
N LYS A 137 17.30 -12.33 3.89
CA LYS A 137 17.01 -13.51 3.08
C LYS A 137 15.91 -13.30 2.06
N ALA A 138 15.18 -12.18 2.15
CA ALA A 138 14.07 -11.90 1.27
C ALA A 138 14.53 -11.49 -0.13
N ARG A 139 13.86 -11.98 -1.17
CA ARG A 139 13.89 -11.38 -2.51
C ARG A 139 13.06 -10.10 -2.47
N ILE A 140 13.57 -8.99 -2.97
CA ILE A 140 12.91 -7.70 -2.98
C ILE A 140 12.41 -7.45 -4.40
N CYS A 141 11.12 -7.68 -4.63
CA CYS A 141 10.48 -7.57 -5.94
C CYS A 141 9.97 -6.15 -6.17
N ILE A 142 10.54 -5.47 -7.15
CA ILE A 142 10.16 -4.10 -7.56
C ILE A 142 9.88 -4.13 -9.06
N ALA A 143 8.80 -3.50 -9.52
CA ALA A 143 8.56 -3.37 -10.95
C ALA A 143 9.71 -2.62 -11.63
N ARG A 144 10.22 -3.19 -12.74
CA ARG A 144 11.36 -2.65 -13.50
C ARG A 144 11.19 -1.17 -13.80
N LYS A 145 10.00 -0.76 -14.25
CA LYS A 145 9.71 0.63 -14.60
C LYS A 145 9.79 1.56 -13.38
N GLU A 146 9.33 1.13 -12.21
CA GLU A 146 9.45 1.91 -10.97
C GLU A 146 10.92 2.10 -10.59
N TYR A 147 11.67 1.02 -10.59
CA TYR A 147 13.11 1.05 -10.27
C TYR A 147 13.89 1.94 -11.24
N ASP A 148 13.65 1.82 -12.56
CA ASP A 148 14.37 2.58 -13.58
C ASP A 148 14.07 4.08 -13.51
N GLU A 149 12.83 4.47 -13.18
CA GLU A 149 12.47 5.88 -12.99
C GLU A 149 13.16 6.50 -11.77
N TRP A 150 13.20 5.77 -10.64
CA TRP A 150 13.89 6.23 -9.44
C TRP A 150 15.41 6.27 -9.63
N ARG A 151 15.98 5.31 -10.35
CA ARG A 151 17.41 5.24 -10.62
C ARG A 151 17.94 6.44 -11.43
N LYS A 152 17.11 7.09 -12.25
CA LYS A 152 17.52 8.30 -12.99
C LYS A 152 17.99 9.44 -12.07
N ASP A 153 17.49 9.49 -10.86
CA ASP A 153 17.79 10.54 -9.87
C ASP A 153 18.43 10.00 -8.58
N TRP A 154 19.02 8.79 -8.65
CA TRP A 154 19.56 8.04 -7.52
C TRP A 154 20.57 8.83 -6.66
N SER A 155 21.42 9.65 -7.29
CA SER A 155 22.40 10.46 -6.59
C SER A 155 21.80 11.54 -5.69
N ARG A 156 20.53 11.88 -5.91
CA ARG A 156 19.78 12.90 -5.16
C ARG A 156 18.70 12.31 -4.25
N SER A 157 18.46 11.01 -4.35
CA SER A 157 17.42 10.34 -3.60
C SER A 157 17.93 9.89 -2.24
N SER A 158 17.29 10.35 -1.16
CA SER A 158 17.49 9.78 0.19
C SER A 158 17.17 8.27 0.23
N LEU A 159 16.36 7.81 -0.70
CA LEU A 159 15.90 6.41 -0.79
C LEU A 159 16.95 5.46 -1.39
N ALA A 160 18.02 5.99 -2.01
CA ALA A 160 19.18 5.19 -2.37
C ALA A 160 19.79 4.49 -1.15
N LYS A 161 19.68 5.12 0.04
CA LYS A 161 20.12 4.56 1.31
C LYS A 161 19.34 3.30 1.66
N GLU A 162 18.03 3.28 1.48
CA GLU A 162 17.15 2.17 1.86
C GLU A 162 17.35 0.95 0.93
N LEU A 163 17.57 1.19 -0.35
CA LEU A 163 17.76 0.11 -1.34
C LEU A 163 19.20 -0.42 -1.41
N LYS A 164 20.19 0.35 -0.96
CA LYS A 164 21.60 -0.06 -1.02
C LYS A 164 21.90 -1.38 -0.30
N PRO A 165 21.44 -1.62 0.96
CA PRO A 165 21.72 -2.85 1.69
C PRO A 165 21.08 -4.09 1.07
N VAL A 166 19.95 -3.93 0.36
CA VAL A 166 19.19 -5.02 -0.25
C VAL A 166 19.49 -5.20 -1.74
N ARG A 167 20.44 -4.44 -2.31
CA ARG A 167 20.72 -4.43 -3.76
C ARG A 167 20.99 -5.83 -4.34
N LYS A 168 21.62 -6.71 -3.58
CA LYS A 168 21.92 -8.08 -4.01
C LYS A 168 20.67 -8.96 -4.09
N ASN A 169 19.62 -8.58 -3.38
CA ASN A 169 18.36 -9.31 -3.28
C ASN A 169 17.27 -8.70 -4.16
N LEU A 170 17.59 -7.62 -4.90
CA LEU A 170 16.63 -6.99 -5.80
C LEU A 170 16.29 -7.91 -6.97
N GLU A 171 14.99 -8.10 -7.20
CA GLU A 171 14.44 -8.76 -8.36
C GLU A 171 13.51 -7.78 -9.10
N LEU A 172 13.90 -7.43 -10.31
CA LEU A 172 13.10 -6.54 -11.15
C LEU A 172 12.03 -7.36 -11.87
N VAL A 173 10.78 -7.15 -11.49
CA VAL A 173 9.63 -7.87 -12.05
C VAL A 173 8.98 -7.10 -13.19
N ASP A 174 8.41 -7.83 -14.14
CA ASP A 174 7.65 -7.27 -15.25
C ASP A 174 6.15 -7.33 -14.91
N TYR A 175 5.39 -6.35 -15.39
CA TYR A 175 3.93 -6.35 -15.24
C TYR A 175 3.29 -7.53 -15.97
N ASP A 176 2.14 -7.95 -15.48
CA ASP A 176 1.30 -9.05 -16.00
C ASP A 176 1.99 -10.44 -15.98
N LYS A 177 3.15 -10.54 -15.33
CA LYS A 177 3.84 -11.82 -15.11
C LYS A 177 3.74 -12.23 -13.65
N GLU A 178 3.21 -13.41 -13.40
CA GLU A 178 3.09 -13.98 -12.06
C GLU A 178 4.45 -14.18 -11.40
N VAL A 179 4.58 -13.74 -10.16
CA VAL A 179 5.78 -13.94 -9.34
C VAL A 179 5.55 -15.12 -8.39
N LYS A 180 6.32 -16.18 -8.60
CA LYS A 180 6.28 -17.38 -7.75
C LYS A 180 7.15 -17.19 -6.49
N PRO A 181 6.86 -17.92 -5.37
CA PRO A 181 5.84 -18.98 -5.27
C PRO A 181 4.45 -18.49 -4.84
N PHE A 182 4.26 -17.19 -4.58
CA PHE A 182 3.03 -16.65 -3.98
C PHE A 182 1.88 -16.47 -4.98
N GLY A 183 2.11 -16.66 -6.28
CA GLY A 183 1.06 -16.48 -7.29
C GLY A 183 0.60 -15.02 -7.42
N ILE A 184 1.49 -14.07 -7.13
CA ILE A 184 1.19 -12.65 -7.15
C ILE A 184 1.57 -12.05 -8.51
N THR A 185 0.62 -11.32 -9.11
CA THR A 185 0.83 -10.65 -10.39
C THR A 185 0.95 -9.15 -10.19
N PRO A 186 2.10 -8.52 -10.51
CA PRO A 186 2.24 -7.07 -10.55
C PRO A 186 1.49 -6.48 -11.73
N LEU A 187 0.74 -5.40 -11.51
CA LEU A 187 -0.06 -4.72 -12.52
C LEU A 187 0.30 -3.24 -12.56
N TYR A 188 0.32 -2.67 -13.77
CA TYR A 188 0.73 -1.28 -14.00
C TYR A 188 -0.40 -0.30 -13.75
N TYR A 189 -0.31 0.45 -12.65
CA TYR A 189 -1.27 1.50 -12.27
C TYR A 189 -0.54 2.80 -11.93
N PRO A 190 0.03 3.50 -12.94
CA PRO A 190 0.87 4.68 -12.73
C PRO A 190 0.10 5.92 -12.33
N GLY A 191 0.84 6.96 -11.95
CA GLY A 191 0.33 8.31 -11.71
C GLY A 191 0.75 8.84 -10.35
N HIS A 192 0.58 8.06 -9.29
CA HIS A 192 1.18 8.35 -7.99
C HIS A 192 2.71 8.36 -8.13
N THR A 193 3.28 7.29 -8.62
CA THR A 193 4.62 7.26 -9.21
C THR A 193 4.57 6.76 -10.66
N PRO A 194 5.64 6.96 -11.47
CA PRO A 194 5.65 6.52 -12.86
C PRO A 194 5.55 5.01 -13.05
N GLY A 195 5.94 4.23 -12.06
CA GLY A 195 5.91 2.77 -12.09
C GLY A 195 5.07 2.16 -10.99
N HIS A 196 4.16 2.93 -10.37
CA HIS A 196 3.30 2.43 -9.29
C HIS A 196 2.62 1.12 -9.68
N THR A 197 2.67 0.17 -8.75
CA THR A 197 2.27 -1.23 -8.95
C THR A 197 1.13 -1.59 -8.01
N VAL A 198 0.08 -2.15 -8.56
CA VAL A 198 -0.94 -2.89 -7.81
C VAL A 198 -0.60 -4.37 -7.91
N PHE A 199 -0.59 -5.08 -6.79
CA PHE A 199 -0.39 -6.53 -6.79
C PHE A 199 -1.72 -7.24 -6.70
N ARG A 200 -1.92 -8.22 -7.58
CA ARG A 200 -3.13 -9.05 -7.62
C ARG A 200 -2.79 -10.47 -7.19
N MET A 201 -3.59 -11.01 -6.26
CA MET A 201 -3.51 -12.39 -5.83
C MET A 201 -4.87 -13.06 -6.02
N GLN A 202 -4.90 -14.23 -6.66
CA GLN A 202 -6.10 -15.00 -6.83
C GLN A 202 -6.10 -16.20 -5.88
N LEU A 203 -7.13 -16.32 -5.07
CA LEU A 203 -7.30 -17.38 -4.09
C LEU A 203 -8.38 -18.35 -4.56
N ALA A 204 -8.05 -19.62 -4.58
CA ALA A 204 -9.05 -20.69 -4.73
C ALA A 204 -9.84 -20.84 -3.43
N LEU A 205 -11.15 -20.94 -3.54
CA LEU A 205 -12.07 -21.19 -2.44
C LEU A 205 -12.79 -22.53 -2.67
N PRO A 206 -13.48 -23.08 -1.65
CA PRO A 206 -14.34 -24.23 -1.82
C PRO A 206 -15.39 -24.03 -2.92
N ASP A 207 -15.96 -25.11 -3.42
CA ASP A 207 -17.03 -25.14 -4.43
C ASP A 207 -16.64 -24.45 -5.76
N ASN A 208 -15.38 -24.58 -6.18
CA ASN A 208 -14.84 -23.98 -7.40
C ASN A 208 -14.98 -22.44 -7.48
N LYS A 209 -15.14 -21.79 -6.34
CA LYS A 209 -15.16 -20.34 -6.23
C LYS A 209 -13.73 -19.78 -6.18
N SER A 210 -13.60 -18.50 -6.45
CA SER A 210 -12.34 -17.78 -6.26
C SER A 210 -12.58 -16.40 -5.66
N LYS A 211 -11.58 -15.89 -4.95
CA LYS A 211 -11.53 -14.50 -4.48
C LYS A 211 -10.27 -13.85 -5.03
N THR A 212 -10.41 -12.68 -5.61
CA THR A 212 -9.26 -11.89 -6.05
C THR A 212 -9.01 -10.78 -5.06
N ILE A 213 -7.80 -10.73 -4.52
CA ILE A 213 -7.31 -9.70 -3.62
C ILE A 213 -6.42 -8.75 -4.42
N TRP A 214 -6.59 -7.44 -4.17
CA TRP A 214 -5.84 -6.38 -4.81
C TRP A 214 -5.13 -5.55 -3.76
N PHE A 215 -3.80 -5.64 -3.69
CA PHE A 215 -2.97 -4.78 -2.86
C PHE A 215 -2.69 -3.51 -3.66
N VAL A 216 -3.40 -2.45 -3.30
CA VAL A 216 -3.55 -1.29 -4.18
C VAL A 216 -2.53 -0.17 -3.95
N GLY A 217 -1.61 -0.33 -2.97
CA GLY A 217 -0.63 0.71 -2.63
C GLY A 217 -1.30 2.07 -2.42
N ASP A 218 -0.85 3.07 -3.16
CA ASP A 218 -1.23 4.48 -3.04
C ASP A 218 -2.21 4.95 -4.12
N ILE A 219 -3.12 4.06 -4.52
CA ILE A 219 -4.25 4.46 -5.39
C ILE A 219 -5.16 5.46 -4.68
N VAL A 220 -5.27 5.39 -3.35
CA VAL A 220 -6.03 6.32 -2.51
C VAL A 220 -5.27 6.66 -1.22
N HIS A 221 -5.43 7.91 -0.74
CA HIS A 221 -4.90 8.42 0.54
C HIS A 221 -5.99 8.92 1.47
N GLY A 222 -7.13 9.33 0.91
CA GLY A 222 -8.34 9.69 1.62
C GLY A 222 -9.49 8.91 1.03
N VAL A 223 -9.72 7.70 1.54
CA VAL A 223 -10.64 6.73 0.96
C VAL A 223 -12.05 7.28 0.81
N GLU A 224 -12.58 7.97 1.83
CA GLU A 224 -13.93 8.54 1.82
C GLU A 224 -14.10 9.57 0.69
N LEU A 225 -13.07 10.35 0.39
CA LEU A 225 -13.07 11.33 -0.69
C LEU A 225 -12.87 10.65 -2.04
N GLN A 226 -11.79 9.88 -2.18
CA GLN A 226 -11.28 9.47 -3.48
C GLN A 226 -12.05 8.28 -4.09
N ILE A 227 -12.79 7.51 -3.29
CA ILE A 227 -13.73 6.51 -3.82
C ILE A 227 -14.97 7.20 -4.40
N SER A 228 -15.63 8.06 -3.64
CA SER A 228 -16.85 8.75 -4.08
C SER A 228 -16.58 9.83 -5.13
N ARG A 229 -15.36 10.37 -5.18
CA ARG A 229 -14.91 11.46 -6.07
C ARG A 229 -13.53 11.12 -6.65
N PRO A 230 -13.47 10.16 -7.59
CA PRO A 230 -12.18 9.66 -8.10
C PRO A 230 -11.30 10.72 -8.79
N GLN A 231 -11.89 11.86 -9.19
CA GLN A 231 -11.17 12.99 -9.79
C GLN A 231 -10.31 13.79 -8.80
N TYR A 232 -10.43 13.53 -7.49
CA TYR A 232 -9.52 14.11 -6.51
C TYR A 232 -8.21 13.34 -6.44
N CYS A 233 -7.09 14.03 -6.55
CA CYS A 233 -5.75 13.49 -6.46
C CYS A 233 -4.99 14.12 -5.29
N ALA A 234 -3.96 13.44 -4.81
CA ALA A 234 -3.04 14.00 -3.85
C ALA A 234 -2.09 14.98 -4.56
N LYS A 235 -1.71 16.07 -3.90
CA LYS A 235 -0.79 17.07 -4.46
C LYS A 235 0.62 16.53 -4.74
N PHE A 236 0.94 15.39 -4.17
CA PHE A 236 2.20 14.69 -4.39
C PHE A 236 2.11 13.58 -5.46
N ASP A 237 0.93 13.36 -6.08
CA ASP A 237 0.86 12.50 -7.26
C ASP A 237 1.73 13.11 -8.39
N ARG A 238 2.65 12.32 -8.95
CA ARG A 238 3.60 12.77 -9.98
C ARG A 238 2.90 13.17 -11.27
N ASP A 239 1.86 12.43 -11.63
CA ASP A 239 0.94 12.74 -12.74
C ASP A 239 -0.50 12.60 -12.24
N PRO A 240 -1.12 13.70 -11.78
CA PRO A 240 -2.48 13.70 -11.23
C PRO A 240 -3.53 13.15 -12.20
N ALA A 241 -3.43 13.47 -13.49
CA ALA A 241 -4.38 13.01 -14.49
C ALA A 241 -4.28 11.50 -14.71
N THR A 242 -3.08 10.96 -14.73
CA THR A 242 -2.84 9.52 -14.83
C THR A 242 -3.26 8.82 -13.53
N ALA A 243 -2.97 9.36 -12.34
CA ALA A 243 -3.42 8.79 -11.07
C ALA A 243 -4.96 8.66 -11.00
N VAL A 244 -5.68 9.66 -11.49
CA VAL A 244 -7.14 9.62 -11.59
C VAL A 244 -7.62 8.53 -12.57
N ARG A 245 -6.95 8.38 -13.74
CA ARG A 245 -7.29 7.32 -14.70
C ARG A 245 -7.06 5.93 -14.08
N SER A 246 -5.89 5.70 -13.48
CA SER A 246 -5.55 4.44 -12.80
C SER A 246 -6.56 4.09 -11.72
N ARG A 247 -6.94 5.07 -10.89
CA ARG A 247 -7.94 4.87 -9.83
C ARG A 247 -9.31 4.48 -10.40
N ARG A 248 -9.80 5.19 -11.42
CA ARG A 248 -11.09 4.87 -12.06
C ARG A 248 -11.07 3.48 -12.67
N GLU A 249 -10.02 3.15 -13.40
CA GLU A 249 -9.87 1.82 -13.99
C GLU A 249 -9.89 0.73 -12.92
N LEU A 250 -9.21 0.94 -11.79
CA LEU A 250 -9.19 -0.04 -10.71
C LEU A 250 -10.54 -0.13 -10.00
N LEU A 251 -11.25 0.99 -9.82
CA LEU A 251 -12.62 1.02 -9.28
C LEU A 251 -13.59 0.20 -10.15
N ASP A 252 -13.39 0.18 -11.46
CA ASP A 252 -14.22 -0.61 -12.38
C ASP A 252 -13.88 -2.10 -12.37
N LYS A 253 -12.63 -2.47 -12.11
CA LYS A 253 -12.14 -3.86 -12.22
C LYS A 253 -12.08 -4.63 -10.91
N ALA A 254 -11.78 -3.96 -9.81
CA ALA A 254 -11.38 -4.60 -8.57
C ALA A 254 -12.40 -4.37 -7.45
N ALA A 255 -12.82 -5.45 -6.79
CA ALA A 255 -13.79 -5.37 -5.70
C ALA A 255 -13.12 -5.32 -4.30
N HIS A 256 -12.13 -6.18 -4.03
CA HIS A 256 -11.54 -6.32 -2.69
C HIS A 256 -10.16 -5.66 -2.64
N TRP A 257 -10.08 -4.50 -2.00
CA TRP A 257 -8.86 -3.70 -1.90
C TRP A 257 -8.21 -3.82 -0.54
N TYR A 258 -6.90 -3.98 -0.57
CA TYR A 258 -5.97 -3.94 0.56
C TYR A 258 -5.03 -2.77 0.32
N GLY A 259 -5.22 -1.66 1.01
CA GLY A 259 -4.54 -0.40 0.70
C GLY A 259 -3.66 0.10 1.83
N ALA A 260 -2.48 0.61 1.46
CA ALA A 260 -1.51 1.12 2.41
C ALA A 260 -2.09 2.26 3.26
N HIS A 261 -2.83 3.19 2.64
CA HIS A 261 -3.39 4.36 3.31
C HIS A 261 -4.88 4.28 3.63
N ILE A 262 -5.53 3.15 3.40
CA ILE A 262 -6.90 2.92 3.86
C ILE A 262 -6.88 2.78 5.39
N PRO A 263 -7.85 3.39 6.14
CA PRO A 263 -7.92 3.22 7.58
C PRO A 263 -7.83 1.75 8.00
N PHE A 264 -7.06 1.47 9.05
CA PHE A 264 -6.88 0.08 9.55
C PHE A 264 -8.24 -0.63 9.75
N PRO A 265 -8.38 -1.88 9.30
CA PRO A 265 -7.34 -2.81 8.85
C PRO A 265 -6.87 -2.65 7.40
N GLY A 266 -7.23 -1.58 6.70
CA GLY A 266 -6.77 -1.34 5.35
C GLY A 266 -7.52 -2.12 4.27
N ILE A 267 -8.66 -2.73 4.62
CA ILE A 267 -9.41 -3.65 3.76
C ILE A 267 -10.80 -3.10 3.50
N ILE A 268 -11.15 -2.97 2.23
CA ILE A 268 -12.47 -2.52 1.79
C ILE A 268 -13.00 -3.35 0.63
N THR A 269 -14.31 -3.39 0.52
CA THR A 269 -15.02 -3.89 -0.66
C THR A 269 -15.63 -2.71 -1.40
N ILE A 270 -15.29 -2.57 -2.69
CA ILE A 270 -15.85 -1.54 -3.58
C ILE A 270 -17.26 -1.94 -4.00
N ILE A 271 -18.18 -1.00 -3.89
CA ILE A 271 -19.56 -1.12 -4.32
C ILE A 271 -19.77 -0.18 -5.50
N ARG A 272 -20.32 -0.70 -6.59
CA ARG A 272 -20.65 0.04 -7.82
C ARG A 272 -22.15 0.04 -8.03
N GLU A 273 -22.68 1.23 -8.28
CA GLU A 273 -24.10 1.42 -8.53
C GLU A 273 -24.30 2.29 -9.77
N GLU A 274 -25.06 1.78 -10.73
CA GLU A 274 -25.49 2.58 -11.88
C GLU A 274 -26.62 3.51 -11.48
N THR A 275 -26.46 4.80 -11.73
CA THR A 275 -27.52 5.77 -11.51
C THR A 275 -28.53 5.75 -12.67
N PRO A 276 -29.78 6.22 -12.47
CA PRO A 276 -30.75 6.35 -13.54
C PRO A 276 -30.29 7.20 -14.73
N SER A 277 -29.30 8.08 -14.51
CA SER A 277 -28.67 8.90 -15.57
C SER A 277 -27.51 8.19 -16.30
N GLY A 278 -27.29 6.89 -16.07
CA GLY A 278 -26.20 6.11 -16.68
C GLY A 278 -24.80 6.46 -16.13
N ARG A 279 -24.70 7.06 -14.95
CA ARG A 279 -23.41 7.34 -14.30
C ARG A 279 -23.13 6.27 -13.25
N THR A 280 -21.91 5.77 -13.20
CA THR A 280 -21.47 4.89 -12.11
C THR A 280 -21.13 5.72 -10.86
N LYS A 281 -21.71 5.32 -9.72
CA LYS A 281 -21.30 5.78 -8.39
C LYS A 281 -20.50 4.69 -7.71
N TYR A 282 -19.48 5.12 -6.96
CA TYR A 282 -18.65 4.23 -6.16
C TYR A 282 -18.82 4.56 -4.69
N SER A 283 -18.96 3.53 -3.90
CA SER A 283 -18.91 3.54 -2.45
C SER A 283 -18.09 2.34 -1.98
N PHE A 284 -17.92 2.19 -0.67
CA PHE A 284 -17.16 1.07 -0.12
C PHE A 284 -17.72 0.64 1.22
N GLN A 285 -17.50 -0.62 1.54
CA GLN A 285 -17.70 -1.21 2.85
C GLN A 285 -16.32 -1.55 3.43
N SER A 286 -16.03 -1.04 4.62
CA SER A 286 -14.81 -1.41 5.36
C SER A 286 -15.02 -2.71 6.10
N GLU A 287 -13.97 -3.54 6.16
CA GLU A 287 -13.96 -4.65 7.12
C GLU A 287 -13.93 -4.07 8.54
N PRO A 288 -14.78 -4.57 9.45
CA PRO A 288 -14.76 -4.12 10.83
C PRO A 288 -13.46 -4.59 11.49
N ALA A 289 -12.79 -3.68 12.19
CA ALA A 289 -11.74 -4.09 13.11
C ALA A 289 -12.37 -5.10 14.09
N LYS A 290 -11.87 -6.34 14.15
CA LYS A 290 -12.33 -7.30 15.16
C LYS A 290 -12.13 -6.66 16.53
N LYS A 291 -13.20 -6.56 17.32
CA LYS A 291 -13.06 -6.23 18.74
C LYS A 291 -12.11 -7.26 19.36
N PRO A 292 -11.16 -6.85 20.23
CA PRO A 292 -10.35 -7.81 20.94
C PRO A 292 -11.29 -8.81 21.62
N GLU A 293 -11.02 -10.11 21.45
CA GLU A 293 -11.73 -11.14 22.21
C GLU A 293 -11.43 -10.87 23.68
N VAL A 294 -12.44 -10.45 24.42
CA VAL A 294 -12.39 -10.43 25.90
C VAL A 294 -12.34 -11.90 26.28
N LYS A 295 -11.18 -12.38 26.69
CA LYS A 295 -11.09 -13.68 27.37
C LYS A 295 -11.80 -13.50 28.71
N GLU A 296 -12.97 -14.10 28.85
CA GLU A 296 -13.64 -14.30 30.13
C GLU A 296 -12.78 -15.16 31.05
#